data_cd893741a75f64f61aefbcd39ccfc8ef
#
_entry.id   cd893741a75f64f61aefbcd39ccfc8ef
#
_cell.length_a   1.000
_cell.length_b   1.000
_cell.length_c   1.000
_cell.angle_alpha   90.00
_cell.angle_beta   90.00
_cell.angle_gamma   90.00
#
_symmetry.space_group_name_H-M   'P 1'
#
loop_
_entity.id
_entity.type
_entity.pdbx_description
1 polymer ?
#
loop_
_entity_poly.entity_id
_entity_poly.type
_entity_poly.pdbx_seq_one_letter_code
_entity_poly.pdbx_strand_id
1 'polypeptide(L)'
;MSKEPFLRDYQADAVKRMKNGCILNGGVGSGKSRTGLYYYFKEQGGSIECDGTYHKMKNPKDLYIITTAMKRNSLEWESEMIPFLITTDKSVAYYPDLNVVVDSWNNIKKYKDVYGAFFIFDEDRVTGSGAWVKAFLNITRKNNWIILSATPGDTWEQYIPVFVANGFYRNKTEFTREHCVYSRYKKYPKIEKYINTGKLIRLRNDILIDMDFHRDTISHNEDIYVGYDIQRYKDAIKNRWDPYKNEPIEQASGLCYVLRKIVNSDERRQTALLELLEDHPRVIIFYNFNYELDFLRTITSVYPDREIAEWNGQNHQPVPSGKKWIYLVQYTAGCEGWNCIKTDTIIFYSQNYSYKVMEQARGRIDRMNTPYKDLYYYHLKSRSGIDLAISKALRDKKNFNESRWVKF
;
A
#
# COMPACT_ATOMS: atom_id res chain seq x y z
N MET A 1 -14.38 24.27 24.36
CA MET A 1 -13.74 23.30 23.46
C MET A 1 -14.55 23.28 22.17
N SER A 2 -14.01 23.79 21.07
CA SER A 2 -14.64 23.67 19.75
C SER A 2 -14.65 22.19 19.39
N LYS A 3 -15.83 21.59 19.18
CA LYS A 3 -15.93 20.22 18.68
C LYS A 3 -15.22 20.17 17.32
N GLU A 4 -14.25 19.27 17.15
CA GLU A 4 -13.65 19.04 15.86
C GLU A 4 -14.74 18.65 14.84
N PRO A 5 -14.71 19.19 13.61
CA PRO A 5 -15.72 18.85 12.59
C PRO A 5 -15.62 17.35 12.28
N PHE A 6 -16.77 16.71 12.01
CA PHE A 6 -16.86 15.27 11.72
C PHE A 6 -15.98 14.84 10.54
N LEU A 7 -15.92 15.69 9.50
CA LEU A 7 -14.97 15.60 8.40
C LEU A 7 -14.06 16.83 8.39
N ARG A 8 -12.80 16.64 8.09
CA ARG A 8 -11.88 17.75 7.78
C ARG A 8 -12.25 18.38 6.44
N ASP A 9 -11.86 19.64 6.21
CA ASP A 9 -12.25 20.40 5.01
C ASP A 9 -11.93 19.69 3.71
N TYR A 10 -10.73 19.11 3.58
CA TYR A 10 -10.32 18.35 2.40
C TYR A 10 -11.14 17.07 2.18
N GLN A 11 -11.62 16.43 3.26
CA GLN A 11 -12.51 15.27 3.19
C GLN A 11 -13.91 15.70 2.73
N ALA A 12 -14.44 16.76 3.31
CA ALA A 12 -15.74 17.31 2.94
C ALA A 12 -15.77 17.79 1.48
N ASP A 13 -14.67 18.41 1.01
CA ASP A 13 -14.52 18.81 -0.38
C ASP A 13 -14.42 17.61 -1.32
N ALA A 14 -13.67 16.58 -0.95
CA ALA A 14 -13.61 15.34 -1.71
C ALA A 14 -15.01 14.70 -1.85
N VAL A 15 -15.80 14.62 -0.76
CA VAL A 15 -17.18 14.09 -0.79
C VAL A 15 -18.09 14.86 -1.75
N LYS A 16 -17.94 16.19 -1.87
CA LYS A 16 -18.74 16.99 -2.83
C LYS A 16 -18.44 16.61 -4.29
N ARG A 17 -17.21 16.21 -4.58
CA ARG A 17 -16.75 15.83 -5.93
C ARG A 17 -16.92 14.34 -6.25
N MET A 18 -17.13 13.49 -5.22
CA MET A 18 -17.33 12.05 -5.41
C MET A 18 -18.60 11.75 -6.18
N LYS A 19 -18.55 10.70 -6.96
CA LYS A 19 -19.67 10.16 -7.72
C LYS A 19 -19.55 8.64 -7.83
N ASN A 20 -20.63 7.98 -8.22
CA ASN A 20 -20.59 6.54 -8.48
C ASN A 20 -19.49 6.22 -9.50
N GLY A 21 -18.70 5.18 -9.24
CA GLY A 21 -17.59 4.76 -10.11
C GLY A 21 -16.29 5.55 -9.93
N CYS A 22 -16.19 6.46 -8.96
CA CYS A 22 -14.96 7.21 -8.72
C CYS A 22 -13.90 6.42 -7.96
N ILE A 23 -12.66 6.87 -8.09
CA ILE A 23 -11.51 6.47 -7.28
C ILE A 23 -11.21 7.63 -6.33
N LEU A 24 -11.42 7.42 -5.03
CA LEU A 24 -10.97 8.36 -4.00
C LEU A 24 -9.48 8.13 -3.75
N ASN A 25 -8.67 9.07 -4.23
CA ASN A 25 -7.22 9.04 -4.09
C ASN A 25 -6.78 9.89 -2.91
N GLY A 26 -6.07 9.29 -1.99
CA GLY A 26 -5.52 10.02 -0.84
C GLY A 26 -4.35 9.24 -0.23
N GLY A 27 -3.35 9.94 0.25
CA GLY A 27 -2.19 9.35 0.90
C GLY A 27 -2.57 8.37 2.03
N VAL A 28 -1.62 7.58 2.47
CA VAL A 28 -1.81 6.71 3.65
C VAL A 28 -2.11 7.61 4.85
N GLY A 29 -3.15 7.27 5.63
CA GLY A 29 -3.56 8.08 6.79
C GLY A 29 -4.45 9.29 6.48
N SER A 30 -4.85 9.55 5.22
CA SER A 30 -5.73 10.67 4.87
C SER A 30 -7.20 10.52 5.30
N GLY A 31 -7.57 9.38 5.90
CA GLY A 31 -8.96 9.12 6.32
C GLY A 31 -9.90 8.73 5.18
N LYS A 32 -9.36 8.10 4.10
CA LYS A 32 -10.19 7.61 2.97
C LYS A 32 -11.36 6.74 3.41
N SER A 33 -11.17 5.85 4.38
CA SER A 33 -12.22 4.95 4.89
C SER A 33 -13.38 5.75 5.45
N ARG A 34 -13.11 6.73 6.31
CA ARG A 34 -14.09 7.67 6.85
C ARG A 34 -14.80 8.45 5.76
N THR A 35 -14.06 8.99 4.79
CA THR A 35 -14.59 9.77 3.66
C THR A 35 -15.47 8.92 2.76
N GLY A 36 -15.06 7.68 2.45
CA GLY A 36 -15.86 6.74 1.65
C GLY A 36 -17.14 6.29 2.33
N LEU A 37 -17.09 6.02 3.65
CA LEU A 37 -18.29 5.72 4.45
C LEU A 37 -19.24 6.91 4.52
N TYR A 38 -18.70 8.13 4.71
CA TYR A 38 -19.55 9.33 4.73
C TYR A 38 -20.21 9.59 3.37
N TYR A 39 -19.50 9.33 2.26
CA TYR A 39 -20.09 9.40 0.93
C TYR A 39 -21.25 8.40 0.78
N TYR A 40 -21.04 7.13 1.14
CA TYR A 40 -22.13 6.14 1.15
C TYR A 40 -23.30 6.62 2.02
N PHE A 41 -23.05 7.04 3.26
CA PHE A 41 -24.07 7.50 4.21
C PHE A 41 -24.90 8.66 3.66
N LYS A 42 -24.24 9.64 3.05
CA LYS A 42 -24.87 10.79 2.40
C LYS A 42 -25.72 10.39 1.18
N GLU A 43 -25.22 9.50 0.33
CA GLU A 43 -25.96 8.99 -0.83
C GLU A 43 -27.23 8.21 -0.42
N GLN A 44 -27.27 7.66 0.78
CA GLN A 44 -28.47 7.02 1.33
C GLN A 44 -29.38 8.02 2.09
N GLY A 45 -29.09 9.30 2.02
CA GLY A 45 -29.90 10.38 2.60
C GLY A 45 -29.65 10.64 4.09
N GLY A 46 -28.52 10.17 4.63
CA GLY A 46 -28.03 10.50 5.98
C GLY A 46 -27.21 11.78 5.99
N SER A 47 -27.13 12.46 7.14
CA SER A 47 -26.19 13.56 7.38
C SER A 47 -25.74 13.61 8.83
N ILE A 48 -24.57 14.19 9.06
CA ILE A 48 -24.04 14.51 10.38
C ILE A 48 -23.62 15.97 10.33
N GLU A 49 -24.30 16.80 11.10
CA GLU A 49 -24.08 18.24 11.14
C GLU A 49 -22.81 18.59 11.94
N CYS A 50 -22.33 19.83 11.80
CA CYS A 50 -21.12 20.29 12.49
C CYS A 50 -21.25 20.27 14.03
N ASP A 51 -22.47 20.39 14.57
CA ASP A 51 -22.76 20.29 16.00
C ASP A 51 -22.84 18.84 16.52
N GLY A 52 -22.74 17.85 15.58
CA GLY A 52 -22.87 16.43 15.86
C GLY A 52 -24.30 15.89 15.77
N THR A 53 -25.26 16.71 15.30
CA THR A 53 -26.64 16.25 15.09
C THR A 53 -26.65 15.18 13.98
N TYR A 54 -27.20 14.00 14.32
CA TYR A 54 -27.25 12.83 13.43
C TYR A 54 -28.63 12.72 12.76
N HIS A 55 -28.62 12.66 11.43
CA HIS A 55 -29.81 12.37 10.64
C HIS A 55 -29.66 11.00 9.98
N LYS A 56 -30.61 10.10 10.24
CA LYS A 56 -30.58 8.73 9.74
C LYS A 56 -30.68 8.64 8.21
N MET A 57 -30.10 7.59 7.64
CA MET A 57 -30.32 7.24 6.24
C MET A 57 -31.81 6.99 5.95
N LYS A 58 -32.29 7.49 4.82
CA LYS A 58 -33.71 7.37 4.41
C LYS A 58 -33.97 6.05 3.69
N ASN A 59 -33.09 5.66 2.79
CA ASN A 59 -33.22 4.46 1.96
C ASN A 59 -31.87 3.72 1.89
N PRO A 60 -31.39 3.09 2.99
CA PRO A 60 -30.10 2.45 3.03
C PRO A 60 -30.07 1.24 2.09
N LYS A 61 -29.10 1.22 1.19
CA LYS A 61 -28.73 0.06 0.37
C LYS A 61 -27.75 -0.80 1.15
N ASP A 62 -27.83 -2.12 0.98
CA ASP A 62 -26.83 -3.06 1.51
C ASP A 62 -25.41 -2.58 1.20
N LEU A 63 -24.53 -2.67 2.19
CA LEU A 63 -23.15 -2.19 2.11
C LEU A 63 -22.17 -3.35 2.08
N TYR A 64 -21.37 -3.41 1.03
CA TYR A 64 -20.29 -4.38 0.88
C TYR A 64 -18.95 -3.67 0.82
N ILE A 65 -18.06 -3.97 1.76
CA ILE A 65 -16.70 -3.44 1.81
C ILE A 65 -15.74 -4.57 1.48
N ILE A 66 -15.08 -4.45 0.33
CA ILE A 66 -14.09 -5.43 -0.12
C ILE A 66 -12.71 -4.83 0.12
N THR A 67 -11.97 -5.43 1.04
CA THR A 67 -10.68 -4.91 1.53
C THR A 67 -9.59 -5.99 1.55
N THR A 68 -8.47 -5.76 2.21
CA THR A 68 -7.45 -6.79 2.43
C THR A 68 -7.87 -7.74 3.55
N ALA A 69 -7.39 -9.00 3.51
CA ALA A 69 -7.68 -9.96 4.57
C ALA A 69 -7.25 -9.45 5.95
N MET A 70 -6.14 -8.71 6.01
CA MET A 70 -5.61 -8.13 7.24
C MET A 70 -6.56 -7.05 7.81
N LYS A 71 -7.00 -6.07 7.00
CA LYS A 71 -7.94 -5.02 7.44
C LYS A 71 -9.30 -5.61 7.86
N ARG A 72 -9.77 -6.65 7.18
CA ARG A 72 -10.96 -7.38 7.62
C ARG A 72 -10.77 -7.99 9.01
N ASN A 73 -9.65 -8.68 9.22
CA ASN A 73 -9.38 -9.40 10.47
C ASN A 73 -9.05 -8.46 11.65
N SER A 74 -8.53 -7.26 11.39
CA SER A 74 -8.23 -6.26 12.42
C SER A 74 -9.45 -5.45 12.87
N LEU A 75 -10.62 -5.69 12.27
CA LEU A 75 -11.86 -4.94 12.57
C LEU A 75 -11.72 -3.42 12.40
N GLU A 76 -10.79 -2.97 11.54
CA GLU A 76 -10.55 -1.54 11.29
C GLU A 76 -11.80 -0.87 10.69
N TRP A 77 -12.51 -1.57 9.79
CA TRP A 77 -13.74 -1.08 9.17
C TRP A 77 -14.89 -0.99 10.14
N GLU A 78 -15.03 -1.94 11.06
CA GLU A 78 -16.04 -1.93 12.11
C GLU A 78 -15.88 -0.69 12.99
N SER A 79 -14.65 -0.34 13.35
CA SER A 79 -14.35 0.88 14.11
C SER A 79 -14.70 2.16 13.33
N GLU A 80 -14.45 2.19 12.02
CA GLU A 80 -14.78 3.33 11.17
C GLU A 80 -16.30 3.48 10.93
N MET A 81 -17.07 2.41 11.05
CA MET A 81 -18.53 2.41 10.89
C MET A 81 -19.28 2.92 12.12
N ILE A 82 -18.69 2.86 13.32
CA ILE A 82 -19.35 3.26 14.59
C ILE A 82 -20.02 4.64 14.52
N PRO A 83 -19.35 5.71 14.03
CA PRO A 83 -19.96 7.05 14.02
C PRO A 83 -21.19 7.18 13.10
N PHE A 84 -21.36 6.23 12.19
CA PHE A 84 -22.50 6.18 11.27
C PHE A 84 -23.62 5.29 11.78
N LEU A 85 -23.47 4.69 12.96
CA LEU A 85 -24.38 3.70 13.52
C LEU A 85 -24.57 2.49 12.59
N ILE A 86 -23.54 2.16 11.82
CA ILE A 86 -23.49 1.02 10.89
C ILE A 86 -22.68 -0.10 11.56
N THR A 87 -23.14 -1.33 11.46
CA THR A 87 -22.45 -2.49 12.05
C THR A 87 -22.69 -3.75 11.22
N THR A 88 -21.74 -4.68 11.29
CA THR A 88 -21.88 -6.05 10.74
C THR A 88 -22.65 -6.96 11.69
N ASP A 89 -22.78 -6.60 12.97
CA ASP A 89 -23.49 -7.35 13.99
C ASP A 89 -24.99 -6.97 14.01
N LYS A 90 -25.81 -7.84 13.50
CA LYS A 90 -27.26 -7.61 13.43
C LYS A 90 -27.96 -7.56 14.79
N SER A 91 -27.35 -8.10 15.85
CA SER A 91 -27.95 -8.12 17.19
C SER A 91 -28.01 -6.73 17.85
N VAL A 92 -27.14 -5.80 17.42
CA VAL A 92 -27.04 -4.43 17.94
C VAL A 92 -27.24 -3.37 16.84
N ALA A 93 -27.77 -3.78 15.68
CA ALA A 93 -27.87 -2.91 14.52
C ALA A 93 -28.90 -1.78 14.69
N TYR A 94 -28.49 -0.53 14.49
CA TYR A 94 -29.37 0.62 14.40
C TYR A 94 -30.27 0.57 13.14
N TYR A 95 -29.77 -0.05 12.06
CA TYR A 95 -30.49 -0.31 10.82
C TYR A 95 -30.70 -1.85 10.68
N PRO A 96 -31.81 -2.41 11.22
CA PRO A 96 -31.98 -3.87 11.32
C PRO A 96 -32.09 -4.55 9.94
N ASP A 97 -32.62 -3.85 8.94
CA ASP A 97 -32.81 -4.38 7.59
C ASP A 97 -31.56 -4.20 6.69
N LEU A 98 -30.57 -3.45 7.14
CA LEU A 98 -29.34 -3.20 6.40
C LEU A 98 -28.40 -4.40 6.50
N ASN A 99 -28.05 -4.97 5.37
CA ASN A 99 -27.01 -5.98 5.33
C ASN A 99 -25.63 -5.31 5.11
N VAL A 100 -24.71 -5.53 6.06
CA VAL A 100 -23.35 -4.97 6.03
C VAL A 100 -22.34 -6.11 6.01
N VAL A 101 -21.47 -6.12 5.02
CA VAL A 101 -20.45 -7.16 4.83
C VAL A 101 -19.07 -6.52 4.67
N VAL A 102 -18.11 -6.95 5.49
CA VAL A 102 -16.70 -6.65 5.31
C VAL A 102 -15.97 -7.93 4.96
N ASP A 103 -15.41 -8.03 3.75
CA ASP A 103 -14.72 -9.26 3.32
C ASP A 103 -13.46 -8.93 2.49
N SER A 104 -12.65 -9.96 2.28
CA SER A 104 -11.39 -9.80 1.55
C SER A 104 -11.55 -9.95 0.03
N TRP A 105 -10.63 -9.33 -0.71
CA TRP A 105 -10.51 -9.50 -2.17
C TRP A 105 -10.46 -10.97 -2.61
N ASN A 106 -9.93 -11.87 -1.78
CA ASN A 106 -9.90 -13.30 -2.09
C ASN A 106 -11.30 -13.90 -2.26
N ASN A 107 -12.27 -13.32 -1.61
CA ASN A 107 -13.66 -13.77 -1.58
C ASN A 107 -14.57 -12.99 -2.55
N ILE A 108 -14.09 -12.02 -3.30
CA ILE A 108 -14.90 -11.14 -4.17
C ILE A 108 -15.86 -11.90 -5.09
N LYS A 109 -15.48 -13.10 -5.52
CA LYS A 109 -16.32 -13.95 -6.41
C LYS A 109 -17.68 -14.33 -5.79
N LYS A 110 -17.80 -14.36 -4.46
CA LYS A 110 -19.05 -14.68 -3.75
C LYS A 110 -20.14 -13.65 -4.04
N TYR A 111 -19.74 -12.42 -4.36
CA TYR A 111 -20.63 -11.26 -4.50
C TYR A 111 -20.99 -10.90 -5.94
N LYS A 112 -20.60 -11.71 -6.93
CA LYS A 112 -20.82 -11.44 -8.37
C LYS A 112 -22.30 -11.32 -8.76
N ASP A 113 -23.21 -11.91 -7.96
CA ASP A 113 -24.64 -11.93 -8.22
C ASP A 113 -25.43 -10.96 -7.33
N VAL A 114 -24.76 -10.20 -6.45
CA VAL A 114 -25.39 -9.15 -5.64
C VAL A 114 -25.91 -8.05 -6.56
N TYR A 115 -27.10 -7.53 -6.24
CA TYR A 115 -27.79 -6.51 -7.03
C TYR A 115 -28.36 -5.41 -6.14
N GLY A 116 -28.30 -4.16 -6.61
CA GLY A 116 -28.93 -3.00 -5.96
C GLY A 116 -28.22 -2.51 -4.68
N ALA A 117 -27.03 -3.04 -4.38
CA ALA A 117 -26.22 -2.70 -3.22
C ALA A 117 -25.23 -1.56 -3.50
N PHE A 118 -24.47 -1.19 -2.47
CA PHE A 118 -23.36 -0.25 -2.55
C PHE A 118 -22.06 -0.97 -2.18
N PHE A 119 -21.02 -0.83 -3.02
CA PHE A 119 -19.71 -1.44 -2.80
C PHE A 119 -18.64 -0.38 -2.55
N ILE A 120 -17.84 -0.58 -1.51
CA ILE A 120 -16.57 0.13 -1.28
C ILE A 120 -15.44 -0.87 -1.53
N PHE A 121 -14.63 -0.63 -2.57
CA PHE A 121 -13.45 -1.40 -2.87
C PHE A 121 -12.23 -0.69 -2.26
N ASP A 122 -11.71 -1.21 -1.16
CA ASP A 122 -10.57 -0.63 -0.46
C ASP A 122 -9.27 -1.28 -0.91
N GLU A 123 -8.25 -0.48 -1.16
CA GLU A 123 -6.97 -0.86 -1.75
C GLU A 123 -7.14 -1.44 -3.16
N ASP A 124 -7.01 -0.60 -4.19
CA ASP A 124 -7.16 -1.02 -5.58
C ASP A 124 -6.27 -2.21 -5.93
N ARG A 125 -6.92 -3.36 -6.19
CA ARG A 125 -6.29 -4.60 -6.62
C ARG A 125 -6.82 -5.09 -7.95
N VAL A 126 -7.57 -4.25 -8.64
CA VAL A 126 -8.26 -4.58 -9.89
C VAL A 126 -7.35 -4.27 -11.07
N THR A 127 -6.31 -5.06 -11.23
CA THR A 127 -5.36 -4.91 -12.34
C THR A 127 -5.34 -6.15 -13.24
N GLY A 128 -5.08 -5.97 -14.54
CA GLY A 128 -4.96 -7.08 -15.48
C GLY A 128 -6.31 -7.63 -15.97
N SER A 129 -6.45 -8.96 -16.05
CA SER A 129 -7.65 -9.66 -16.58
C SER A 129 -8.02 -10.91 -15.78
N GLY A 130 -7.53 -11.02 -14.56
CA GLY A 130 -7.72 -12.18 -13.69
C GLY A 130 -9.15 -12.34 -13.18
N ALA A 131 -9.36 -13.36 -12.34
CA ALA A 131 -10.66 -13.70 -11.80
C ALA A 131 -11.27 -12.59 -10.92
N TRP A 132 -10.46 -11.80 -10.24
CA TRP A 132 -10.93 -10.64 -9.44
C TRP A 132 -11.50 -9.55 -10.34
N VAL A 133 -10.83 -9.25 -11.47
CA VAL A 133 -11.33 -8.27 -12.45
C VAL A 133 -12.67 -8.70 -13.02
N LYS A 134 -12.84 -9.98 -13.37
CA LYS A 134 -14.13 -10.50 -13.86
C LYS A 134 -15.24 -10.35 -12.83
N ALA A 135 -14.96 -10.68 -11.55
CA ALA A 135 -15.92 -10.51 -10.47
C ALA A 135 -16.27 -9.03 -10.25
N PHE A 136 -15.27 -8.16 -10.18
CA PHE A 136 -15.44 -6.71 -10.07
C PHE A 136 -16.34 -6.16 -11.17
N LEU A 137 -16.08 -6.48 -12.44
CA LEU A 137 -16.89 -6.03 -13.58
C LEU A 137 -18.35 -6.53 -13.52
N ASN A 138 -18.59 -7.73 -12.99
CA ASN A 138 -19.95 -8.24 -12.80
C ASN A 138 -20.68 -7.49 -11.68
N ILE A 139 -20.00 -7.20 -10.57
CA ILE A 139 -20.55 -6.46 -9.43
C ILE A 139 -20.89 -5.02 -9.84
N THR A 140 -19.95 -4.32 -10.46
CA THR A 140 -20.08 -2.89 -10.79
C THR A 140 -21.19 -2.59 -11.80
N ARG A 141 -21.56 -3.54 -12.63
CA ARG A 141 -22.69 -3.41 -13.59
C ARG A 141 -24.07 -3.35 -12.91
N LYS A 142 -24.19 -3.86 -11.70
CA LYS A 142 -25.47 -4.08 -11.01
C LYS A 142 -25.62 -3.24 -9.74
N ASN A 143 -24.55 -2.60 -9.30
CA ASN A 143 -24.46 -1.96 -7.99
C ASN A 143 -23.82 -0.57 -8.09
N ASN A 144 -24.07 0.27 -7.08
CA ASN A 144 -23.27 1.49 -6.89
C ASN A 144 -21.92 1.12 -6.27
N TRP A 145 -20.87 1.88 -6.59
CA TRP A 145 -19.55 1.56 -6.09
C TRP A 145 -18.56 2.72 -6.14
N ILE A 146 -17.57 2.66 -5.27
CA ILE A 146 -16.38 3.52 -5.27
C ILE A 146 -15.13 2.68 -4.99
N ILE A 147 -13.98 3.19 -5.38
CA ILE A 147 -12.67 2.64 -5.02
C ILE A 147 -11.94 3.60 -4.11
N LEU A 148 -11.27 3.08 -3.08
CA LEU A 148 -10.34 3.83 -2.23
C LEU A 148 -8.92 3.41 -2.55
N SER A 149 -8.04 4.33 -2.88
CA SER A 149 -6.64 4.01 -3.19
C SER A 149 -5.68 5.10 -2.74
N ALA A 150 -4.49 4.70 -2.27
CA ALA A 150 -3.38 5.62 -2.08
C ALA A 150 -2.47 5.68 -3.33
N THR A 151 -2.62 4.71 -4.24
CA THR A 151 -1.81 4.55 -5.45
C THR A 151 -2.70 4.04 -6.57
N PRO A 152 -3.49 4.92 -7.21
CA PRO A 152 -4.58 4.53 -8.11
C PRO A 152 -4.11 3.90 -9.43
N GLY A 153 -2.81 3.92 -9.73
CA GLY A 153 -2.20 3.26 -10.87
C GLY A 153 -1.08 4.09 -11.51
N ASP A 154 -0.01 3.39 -11.91
CA ASP A 154 1.18 3.98 -12.54
C ASP A 154 1.14 3.90 -14.07
N THR A 155 0.30 3.03 -14.61
CA THR A 155 0.17 2.78 -16.04
C THR A 155 -1.28 2.77 -16.49
N TRP A 156 -1.54 3.15 -17.74
CA TRP A 156 -2.90 3.14 -18.30
C TRP A 156 -3.55 1.76 -18.29
N GLU A 157 -2.75 0.70 -18.35
CA GLU A 157 -3.23 -0.68 -18.30
C GLU A 157 -3.93 -1.01 -16.96
N GLN A 158 -3.48 -0.38 -15.88
CA GLN A 158 -4.06 -0.56 -14.54
C GLN A 158 -5.46 0.08 -14.43
N TYR A 159 -5.74 1.12 -15.21
CA TYR A 159 -7.06 1.76 -15.24
C TYR A 159 -8.10 1.05 -16.09
N ILE A 160 -7.70 0.07 -16.94
CA ILE A 160 -8.63 -0.57 -17.89
C ILE A 160 -9.88 -1.14 -17.20
N PRO A 161 -9.79 -1.91 -16.10
CA PRO A 161 -10.99 -2.45 -15.45
C PRO A 161 -11.94 -1.37 -14.97
N VAL A 162 -11.42 -0.29 -14.40
CA VAL A 162 -12.23 0.84 -13.91
C VAL A 162 -12.85 1.62 -15.05
N PHE A 163 -12.13 1.83 -16.15
CA PHE A 163 -12.68 2.48 -17.35
C PHE A 163 -13.80 1.64 -17.97
N VAL A 164 -13.64 0.31 -18.00
CA VAL A 164 -14.70 -0.60 -18.47
C VAL A 164 -15.90 -0.59 -17.52
N ALA A 165 -15.67 -0.58 -16.20
CA ALA A 165 -16.73 -0.52 -15.19
C ALA A 165 -17.55 0.79 -15.27
N ASN A 166 -16.91 1.91 -15.64
CA ASN A 166 -17.56 3.19 -15.91
C ASN A 166 -18.21 3.30 -17.30
N GLY A 167 -18.10 2.25 -18.13
CA GLY A 167 -18.69 2.24 -19.47
C GLY A 167 -17.93 3.06 -20.53
N PHE A 168 -16.72 3.54 -20.24
CA PHE A 168 -15.91 4.28 -21.22
C PHE A 168 -15.43 3.40 -22.36
N TYR A 169 -15.29 2.11 -22.11
CA TYR A 169 -14.97 1.07 -23.07
C TYR A 169 -15.82 -0.17 -22.80
N ARG A 170 -16.21 -0.89 -23.84
CA ARG A 170 -16.96 -2.16 -23.73
C ARG A 170 -16.13 -3.25 -23.05
N ASN A 171 -14.83 -3.26 -23.34
CA ASN A 171 -13.89 -4.28 -22.84
C ASN A 171 -12.43 -3.86 -23.06
N LYS A 172 -11.49 -4.67 -22.53
CA LYS A 172 -10.04 -4.46 -22.68
C LYS A 172 -9.62 -4.40 -24.17
N THR A 173 -10.23 -5.16 -25.06
CA THR A 173 -9.85 -5.21 -26.47
C THR A 173 -10.12 -3.88 -27.18
N GLU A 174 -11.25 -3.24 -26.88
CA GLU A 174 -11.57 -1.91 -27.42
C GLU A 174 -10.53 -0.87 -26.96
N PHE A 175 -10.24 -0.83 -25.66
CA PHE A 175 -9.19 0.04 -25.11
C PHE A 175 -7.83 -0.20 -25.79
N THR A 176 -7.40 -1.46 -25.91
CA THR A 176 -6.07 -1.76 -26.46
C THR A 176 -5.96 -1.43 -27.94
N ARG A 177 -7.04 -1.60 -28.70
CA ARG A 177 -7.11 -1.21 -30.11
C ARG A 177 -6.96 0.30 -30.29
N GLU A 178 -7.57 1.08 -29.40
CA GLU A 178 -7.57 2.54 -29.49
C GLU A 178 -6.27 3.17 -28.96
N HIS A 179 -5.65 2.56 -27.96
CA HIS A 179 -4.59 3.24 -27.18
C HIS A 179 -3.25 2.53 -27.14
N CYS A 180 -3.14 1.24 -27.51
CA CYS A 180 -1.91 0.50 -27.33
C CYS A 180 -1.21 0.20 -28.65
N VAL A 181 0.07 0.57 -28.74
CA VAL A 181 0.96 0.12 -29.81
C VAL A 181 1.86 -0.97 -29.25
N TYR A 182 1.81 -2.14 -29.87
CA TYR A 182 2.60 -3.29 -29.44
C TYR A 182 3.92 -3.40 -30.18
N SER A 183 4.96 -3.83 -29.47
CA SER A 183 6.27 -4.07 -30.05
C SER A 183 6.22 -5.24 -31.04
N ARG A 184 6.74 -5.04 -32.25
CA ARG A 184 6.84 -6.06 -33.30
C ARG A 184 7.99 -7.05 -33.08
N TYR A 185 8.92 -6.72 -32.20
CA TYR A 185 10.18 -7.48 -32.00
C TYR A 185 10.17 -8.41 -30.79
N LYS A 186 9.07 -8.54 -30.07
CA LYS A 186 8.97 -9.37 -28.86
C LYS A 186 8.12 -10.61 -29.13
N LYS A 187 8.59 -11.77 -28.63
CA LYS A 187 7.86 -13.06 -28.73
C LYS A 187 6.47 -13.00 -28.08
N TYR A 188 6.29 -12.15 -27.06
CA TYR A 188 5.00 -11.93 -26.39
C TYR A 188 4.55 -10.47 -26.59
N PRO A 189 3.24 -10.21 -26.71
CA PRO A 189 2.70 -8.87 -26.88
C PRO A 189 3.14 -7.97 -25.71
N LYS A 190 3.96 -6.95 -26.00
CA LYS A 190 4.38 -5.95 -25.03
C LYS A 190 4.01 -4.57 -25.56
N ILE A 191 3.28 -3.80 -24.74
CA ILE A 191 2.96 -2.41 -25.08
C ILE A 191 4.26 -1.62 -25.17
N GLU A 192 4.52 -1.04 -26.30
CA GLU A 192 5.67 -0.18 -26.58
C GLU A 192 5.37 1.27 -26.19
N LYS A 193 4.21 1.76 -26.58
CA LYS A 193 3.72 3.10 -26.25
C LYS A 193 2.20 3.16 -26.23
N TYR A 194 1.68 4.20 -25.60
CA TYR A 194 0.27 4.56 -25.65
C TYR A 194 0.06 5.73 -26.61
N ILE A 195 -1.07 5.69 -27.34
CA ILE A 195 -1.53 6.76 -28.22
C ILE A 195 -2.84 7.33 -27.71
N ASN A 196 -3.28 8.48 -28.24
CA ASN A 196 -4.51 9.17 -27.80
C ASN A 196 -4.56 9.42 -26.28
N THR A 197 -3.40 9.68 -25.67
CA THR A 197 -3.25 9.81 -24.22
C THR A 197 -4.03 11.00 -23.64
N GLY A 198 -4.33 12.03 -24.43
CA GLY A 198 -5.18 13.15 -24.03
C GLY A 198 -6.60 12.70 -23.64
N LYS A 199 -7.16 11.70 -24.35
CA LYS A 199 -8.45 11.09 -23.97
C LYS A 199 -8.33 10.35 -22.63
N LEU A 200 -7.27 9.57 -22.45
CA LEU A 200 -7.03 8.82 -21.21
C LEU A 200 -6.87 9.72 -20.00
N ILE A 201 -6.16 10.85 -20.16
CA ILE A 201 -6.02 11.87 -19.10
C ILE A 201 -7.39 12.43 -18.70
N ARG A 202 -8.22 12.81 -19.68
CA ARG A 202 -9.59 13.32 -19.40
C ARG A 202 -10.44 12.30 -18.67
N LEU A 203 -10.48 11.05 -19.13
CA LEU A 203 -11.24 9.97 -18.51
C LEU A 203 -10.76 9.67 -17.09
N ARG A 204 -9.44 9.67 -16.85
CA ARG A 204 -8.89 9.53 -15.51
C ARG A 204 -9.31 10.69 -14.61
N ASN A 205 -9.18 11.92 -15.07
CA ASN A 205 -9.54 13.09 -14.28
C ASN A 205 -11.04 13.16 -13.96
N ASP A 206 -11.87 12.55 -14.79
CA ASP A 206 -13.32 12.45 -14.54
C ASP A 206 -13.67 11.52 -13.36
N ILE A 207 -12.86 10.48 -13.12
CA ILE A 207 -13.13 9.47 -12.08
C ILE A 207 -12.18 9.58 -10.88
N LEU A 208 -11.06 10.26 -10.99
CA LEU A 208 -10.06 10.37 -9.92
C LEU A 208 -10.36 11.60 -9.07
N ILE A 209 -10.71 11.36 -7.81
CA ILE A 209 -10.99 12.40 -6.83
C ILE A 209 -9.81 12.45 -5.85
N ASP A 210 -8.95 13.42 -6.03
CA ASP A 210 -7.81 13.63 -5.14
C ASP A 210 -8.26 14.29 -3.85
N MET A 211 -7.86 13.72 -2.71
CA MET A 211 -7.95 14.38 -1.40
C MET A 211 -6.72 15.28 -1.25
N ASP A 212 -6.93 16.58 -1.08
CA ASP A 212 -5.86 17.54 -0.84
C ASP A 212 -5.37 17.43 0.62
N PHE A 213 -4.76 16.29 0.90
CA PHE A 213 -4.29 15.93 2.23
C PHE A 213 -2.84 16.36 2.42
N HIS A 214 -2.65 17.41 3.20
CA HIS A 214 -1.35 17.82 3.70
C HIS A 214 -1.17 17.30 5.13
N ARG A 215 0.02 16.81 5.42
CA ARG A 215 0.39 16.35 6.76
C ARG A 215 1.02 17.49 7.52
N ASP A 216 0.69 17.58 8.81
CA ASP A 216 1.32 18.54 9.72
C ASP A 216 2.71 18.07 10.18
N THR A 217 3.08 16.84 9.82
CA THR A 217 4.37 16.23 10.16
C THR A 217 5.46 16.63 9.17
N ILE A 218 6.66 16.83 9.68
CA ILE A 218 7.86 17.08 8.89
C ILE A 218 8.62 15.76 8.75
N SER A 219 8.83 15.33 7.51
CA SER A 219 9.55 14.08 7.22
C SER A 219 11.02 14.34 6.93
N HIS A 220 11.90 13.84 7.79
CA HIS A 220 13.35 13.85 7.60
C HIS A 220 13.78 12.53 6.96
N ASN A 221 14.30 12.61 5.75
CA ASN A 221 14.76 11.42 5.01
C ASN A 221 16.28 11.48 4.89
N GLU A 222 16.95 10.47 5.37
CA GLU A 222 18.39 10.37 5.32
C GLU A 222 18.85 9.07 4.63
N ASP A 223 19.70 9.25 3.62
CA ASP A 223 20.33 8.14 2.90
C ASP A 223 21.71 7.86 3.49
N ILE A 224 21.87 6.75 4.19
CA ILE A 224 23.14 6.32 4.79
C ILE A 224 23.82 5.34 3.84
N TYR A 225 24.90 5.81 3.23
CA TYR A 225 25.67 5.01 2.28
C TYR A 225 26.74 4.19 2.99
N VAL A 226 26.61 2.88 2.88
CA VAL A 226 27.55 1.89 3.47
C VAL A 226 28.39 1.22 2.41
N GLY A 227 29.58 0.79 2.78
CA GLY A 227 30.45 -0.03 1.94
C GLY A 227 29.89 -1.43 1.73
N TYR A 228 30.47 -2.17 0.80
CA TYR A 228 30.18 -3.59 0.55
C TYR A 228 31.38 -4.27 -0.09
N ASP A 229 31.43 -5.60 -0.11
CA ASP A 229 32.49 -6.35 -0.78
C ASP A 229 32.37 -6.22 -2.31
N ILE A 230 33.11 -5.24 -2.85
CA ILE A 230 33.10 -4.89 -4.27
C ILE A 230 33.62 -6.04 -5.12
N GLN A 231 34.65 -6.77 -4.65
CA GLN A 231 35.26 -7.88 -5.44
C GLN A 231 34.26 -9.02 -5.56
N ARG A 232 33.67 -9.47 -4.45
CA ARG A 232 32.67 -10.54 -4.43
C ARG A 232 31.44 -10.18 -5.27
N TYR A 233 31.03 -8.91 -5.23
CA TYR A 233 29.93 -8.40 -6.03
C TYR A 233 30.22 -8.44 -7.53
N LYS A 234 31.44 -8.01 -7.96
CA LYS A 234 31.88 -8.08 -9.36
C LYS A 234 32.00 -9.52 -9.84
N ASP A 235 32.53 -10.40 -9.03
CA ASP A 235 32.70 -11.82 -9.35
C ASP A 235 31.35 -12.52 -9.55
N ALA A 236 30.37 -12.24 -8.71
CA ALA A 236 29.01 -12.76 -8.87
C ALA A 236 28.36 -12.30 -10.18
N ILE A 237 28.55 -11.05 -10.58
CA ILE A 237 28.05 -10.52 -11.86
C ILE A 237 28.76 -11.19 -13.05
N LYS A 238 30.08 -11.25 -13.01
CA LYS A 238 30.92 -11.73 -14.11
C LYS A 238 30.76 -13.23 -14.35
N ASN A 239 30.83 -14.00 -13.29
CA ASN A 239 30.86 -15.45 -13.34
C ASN A 239 29.46 -16.08 -13.29
N ARG A 240 28.39 -15.31 -12.99
CA ARG A 240 27.03 -15.83 -12.81
C ARG A 240 27.00 -17.02 -11.83
N TRP A 241 27.72 -16.90 -10.73
CA TRP A 241 27.88 -17.94 -9.72
C TRP A 241 27.34 -17.47 -8.36
N ASP A 242 26.55 -18.32 -7.71
CA ASP A 242 26.08 -18.09 -6.34
C ASP A 242 27.13 -18.60 -5.33
N PRO A 243 27.85 -17.70 -4.63
CA PRO A 243 28.89 -18.09 -3.70
C PRO A 243 28.37 -18.67 -2.38
N TYR A 244 27.05 -18.62 -2.14
CA TYR A 244 26.41 -19.14 -0.93
C TYR A 244 25.91 -20.58 -1.12
N LYS A 245 25.46 -20.90 -2.33
CA LYS A 245 24.95 -22.23 -2.69
C LYS A 245 25.92 -23.04 -3.51
N ASN A 246 26.97 -22.41 -4.00
CA ASN A 246 27.99 -23.01 -4.88
C ASN A 246 27.36 -23.57 -6.19
N GLU A 247 26.50 -22.80 -6.84
CA GLU A 247 25.79 -23.18 -8.06
C GLU A 247 25.73 -22.02 -9.09
N PRO A 248 25.54 -22.31 -10.39
CA PRO A 248 25.39 -21.27 -11.40
C PRO A 248 24.05 -20.52 -11.23
N ILE A 249 24.04 -19.23 -11.58
CA ILE A 249 22.85 -18.36 -11.53
C ILE A 249 22.23 -18.29 -12.92
N GLU A 250 21.09 -18.93 -13.09
CA GLU A 250 20.39 -19.01 -14.40
C GLU A 250 19.39 -17.87 -14.65
N GLN A 251 18.87 -17.24 -13.59
CA GLN A 251 17.78 -16.27 -13.70
C GLN A 251 18.16 -14.89 -13.15
N ALA A 252 17.54 -13.84 -13.72
CA ALA A 252 17.73 -12.46 -13.26
C ALA A 252 17.39 -12.26 -11.78
N SER A 253 16.33 -12.90 -11.30
CA SER A 253 15.91 -12.84 -9.90
C SER A 253 16.95 -13.48 -8.96
N GLY A 254 17.54 -14.62 -9.36
CA GLY A 254 18.61 -15.27 -8.63
C GLY A 254 19.85 -14.38 -8.51
N LEU A 255 20.25 -13.72 -9.61
CA LEU A 255 21.37 -12.78 -9.58
C LEU A 255 21.08 -11.59 -8.67
N CYS A 256 19.92 -10.96 -8.82
CA CYS A 256 19.52 -9.84 -7.96
C CYS A 256 19.50 -10.24 -6.48
N TYR A 257 19.02 -11.44 -6.15
CA TYR A 257 19.03 -11.97 -4.79
C TYR A 257 20.45 -12.11 -4.23
N VAL A 258 21.36 -12.74 -4.99
CA VAL A 258 22.77 -12.94 -4.59
C VAL A 258 23.48 -11.60 -4.41
N LEU A 259 23.33 -10.67 -5.36
CA LEU A 259 23.93 -9.35 -5.27
C LEU A 259 23.43 -8.57 -4.04
N ARG A 260 22.14 -8.63 -3.76
CA ARG A 260 21.57 -8.03 -2.54
C ARG A 260 22.09 -8.71 -1.28
N LYS A 261 22.22 -10.04 -1.27
CA LYS A 261 22.77 -10.75 -0.14
C LYS A 261 24.21 -10.33 0.16
N ILE A 262 25.06 -10.18 -0.87
CA ILE A 262 26.43 -9.66 -0.70
C ILE A 262 26.41 -8.26 -0.06
N VAL A 263 25.56 -7.37 -0.55
CA VAL A 263 25.49 -5.97 -0.11
C VAL A 263 24.86 -5.84 1.28
N ASN A 264 23.76 -6.55 1.54
CA ASN A 264 22.97 -6.38 2.76
C ASN A 264 23.50 -7.17 3.96
N SER A 265 24.35 -8.21 3.72
CA SER A 265 25.02 -8.96 4.79
C SER A 265 26.41 -8.42 5.13
N ASP A 266 26.82 -7.32 4.54
CA ASP A 266 28.14 -6.70 4.83
C ASP A 266 28.17 -6.13 6.24
N GLU A 267 29.25 -6.35 6.97
CA GLU A 267 29.42 -5.90 8.37
C GLU A 267 29.31 -4.38 8.52
N ARG A 268 29.73 -3.62 7.51
CA ARG A 268 29.62 -2.16 7.52
C ARG A 268 28.18 -1.68 7.55
N ARG A 269 27.22 -2.43 6.94
CA ARG A 269 25.81 -2.15 7.04
C ARG A 269 25.27 -2.44 8.44
N GLN A 270 25.80 -3.48 9.05
CA GLN A 270 25.47 -3.86 10.42
C GLN A 270 25.95 -2.79 11.41
N THR A 271 27.19 -2.33 11.25
CA THR A 271 27.75 -1.25 12.08
C THR A 271 26.91 0.03 11.97
N ALA A 272 26.58 0.46 10.74
CA ALA A 272 25.74 1.64 10.54
C ALA A 272 24.35 1.52 11.16
N LEU A 273 23.76 0.32 11.18
CA LEU A 273 22.51 0.09 11.90
C LEU A 273 22.68 0.26 13.41
N LEU A 274 23.75 -0.34 13.98
CA LEU A 274 24.00 -0.24 15.43
C LEU A 274 24.23 1.22 15.87
N GLU A 275 24.96 2.00 15.07
CA GLU A 275 25.15 3.44 15.34
C GLU A 275 23.80 4.18 15.37
N LEU A 276 22.90 3.93 14.42
CA LEU A 276 21.55 4.52 14.45
C LEU A 276 20.73 4.11 15.67
N LEU A 277 20.90 2.90 16.14
CA LEU A 277 20.17 2.40 17.31
C LEU A 277 20.60 3.08 18.62
N GLU A 278 21.81 3.64 18.71
CA GLU A 278 22.26 4.37 19.90
C GLU A 278 21.42 5.62 20.15
N ASP A 279 21.10 6.36 19.08
CA ASP A 279 20.36 7.62 19.16
C ASP A 279 18.84 7.45 19.25
N HIS A 280 18.33 6.29 18.82
CA HIS A 280 16.89 6.05 18.70
C HIS A 280 16.41 4.91 19.63
N PRO A 281 15.78 5.24 20.77
CA PRO A 281 15.36 4.23 21.74
C PRO A 281 14.21 3.34 21.27
N ARG A 282 13.39 3.83 20.34
CA ARG A 282 12.22 3.12 19.80
C ARG A 282 12.24 3.20 18.29
N VAL A 283 12.41 2.08 17.61
CA VAL A 283 12.52 2.05 16.15
C VAL A 283 11.73 0.91 15.52
N ILE A 284 11.25 1.17 14.32
CA ILE A 284 10.75 0.12 13.42
C ILE A 284 11.81 -0.11 12.35
N ILE A 285 12.21 -1.36 12.17
CA ILE A 285 13.19 -1.75 11.13
C ILE A 285 12.47 -2.58 10.07
N PHE A 286 12.39 -2.05 8.85
CA PHE A 286 11.87 -2.79 7.71
C PHE A 286 12.96 -3.55 6.99
N TYR A 287 12.69 -4.82 6.67
CA TYR A 287 13.60 -5.71 5.96
C TYR A 287 12.88 -6.55 4.89
N ASN A 288 13.64 -7.13 3.93
CA ASN A 288 13.08 -7.94 2.85
C ASN A 288 13.25 -9.45 3.07
N PHE A 289 14.46 -9.92 3.45
CA PHE A 289 14.85 -11.32 3.33
C PHE A 289 15.15 -11.95 4.69
N ASN A 290 14.99 -13.29 4.77
CA ASN A 290 15.25 -14.00 6.02
C ASN A 290 16.72 -13.89 6.46
N TYR A 291 17.70 -13.86 5.54
CA TYR A 291 19.09 -13.65 5.92
C TYR A 291 19.36 -12.27 6.57
N GLU A 292 18.53 -11.26 6.25
CA GLU A 292 18.56 -9.98 6.95
C GLU A 292 17.99 -10.13 8.36
N LEU A 293 16.88 -10.87 8.51
CA LEU A 293 16.27 -11.15 9.81
C LEU A 293 17.21 -11.93 10.73
N ASP A 294 17.93 -12.92 10.20
CA ASP A 294 18.88 -13.71 10.98
C ASP A 294 19.93 -12.83 11.66
N PHE A 295 20.45 -11.82 10.93
CA PHE A 295 21.32 -10.82 11.52
C PHE A 295 20.58 -9.91 12.50
N LEU A 296 19.40 -9.38 12.12
CA LEU A 296 18.64 -8.46 12.97
C LEU A 296 18.28 -9.08 14.33
N ARG A 297 18.08 -10.39 14.39
CA ARG A 297 17.87 -11.12 15.64
C ARG A 297 19.10 -11.12 16.57
N THR A 298 20.31 -11.03 16.01
CA THR A 298 21.52 -10.97 16.84
C THR A 298 21.66 -9.66 17.62
N ILE A 299 20.92 -8.62 17.25
CA ILE A 299 20.88 -7.33 17.95
C ILE A 299 20.43 -7.50 19.42
N THR A 300 19.65 -8.54 19.74
CA THR A 300 19.25 -8.84 21.12
C THR A 300 20.44 -9.01 22.06
N SER A 301 21.55 -9.58 21.58
CA SER A 301 22.76 -9.76 22.36
C SER A 301 23.55 -8.46 22.58
N VAL A 302 23.38 -7.49 21.66
CA VAL A 302 24.04 -6.17 21.75
C VAL A 302 23.25 -5.22 22.63
N TYR A 303 21.91 -5.27 22.58
CA TYR A 303 21.00 -4.41 23.32
C TYR A 303 20.03 -5.20 24.20
N PRO A 304 20.51 -5.83 25.29
CA PRO A 304 19.67 -6.67 26.15
C PRO A 304 18.59 -5.88 26.92
N ASP A 305 18.73 -4.56 26.99
CA ASP A 305 17.78 -3.66 27.62
C ASP A 305 16.62 -3.22 26.71
N ARG A 306 16.60 -3.68 25.45
CA ARG A 306 15.54 -3.39 24.47
C ARG A 306 14.61 -4.58 24.27
N GLU A 307 13.32 -4.31 24.34
CA GLU A 307 12.30 -5.29 23.92
C GLU A 307 12.36 -5.44 22.39
N ILE A 308 12.46 -6.67 21.88
CA ILE A 308 12.44 -6.94 20.44
C ILE A 308 11.21 -7.76 20.10
N ALA A 309 10.44 -7.30 19.13
CA ALA A 309 9.29 -8.02 18.58
C ALA A 309 9.33 -8.05 17.06
N GLU A 310 8.63 -9.01 16.46
CA GLU A 310 8.66 -9.30 15.03
C GLU A 310 7.26 -9.33 14.42
N TRP A 311 7.18 -8.79 13.18
CA TRP A 311 6.04 -8.98 12.30
C TRP A 311 6.52 -9.49 10.94
N ASN A 312 6.28 -10.77 10.68
CA ASN A 312 6.67 -11.44 9.44
C ASN A 312 5.68 -12.55 9.10
N GLY A 313 5.96 -13.38 8.08
CA GLY A 313 5.06 -14.45 7.64
C GLY A 313 4.78 -15.55 8.70
N GLN A 314 5.56 -15.62 9.76
CA GLN A 314 5.44 -16.63 10.81
C GLN A 314 5.02 -16.03 12.16
N ASN A 315 5.54 -14.85 12.50
CA ASN A 315 5.32 -14.16 13.76
C ASN A 315 4.54 -12.87 13.56
N HIS A 316 3.46 -12.68 14.31
CA HIS A 316 2.64 -11.47 14.30
C HIS A 316 2.55 -10.87 15.71
N GLN A 317 3.70 -10.51 16.28
CA GLN A 317 3.75 -9.93 17.62
C GLN A 317 3.24 -8.48 17.60
N PRO A 318 2.59 -8.00 18.67
CA PRO A 318 2.16 -6.60 18.77
C PRO A 318 3.37 -5.66 18.86
N VAL A 319 3.16 -4.40 18.47
CA VAL A 319 4.16 -3.34 18.65
C VAL A 319 4.49 -3.20 20.15
N PRO A 320 5.77 -3.25 20.55
CA PRO A 320 6.17 -3.11 21.95
C PRO A 320 5.67 -1.81 22.60
N SER A 321 5.57 -1.81 23.93
CA SER A 321 5.07 -0.66 24.68
C SER A 321 6.10 -0.07 25.65
N GLY A 322 7.26 -0.70 25.76
CA GLY A 322 8.34 -0.27 26.64
C GLY A 322 8.96 1.08 26.27
N LYS A 323 9.92 1.53 27.09
CA LYS A 323 10.67 2.78 26.83
C LYS A 323 11.70 2.62 25.73
N LYS A 324 12.26 1.40 25.56
CA LYS A 324 13.26 1.07 24.56
C LYS A 324 12.84 -0.22 23.86
N TRP A 325 12.72 -0.18 22.54
CA TRP A 325 12.35 -1.36 21.78
C TRP A 325 12.74 -1.27 20.29
N ILE A 326 12.81 -2.42 19.66
CA ILE A 326 13.03 -2.59 18.22
C ILE A 326 11.90 -3.46 17.66
N TYR A 327 11.24 -3.01 16.62
CA TYR A 327 10.19 -3.75 15.94
C TYR A 327 10.65 -4.15 14.55
N LEU A 328 10.91 -5.44 14.35
CA LEU A 328 11.40 -6.00 13.09
C LEU A 328 10.23 -6.35 12.18
N VAL A 329 10.11 -5.69 11.04
CA VAL A 329 8.95 -5.82 10.15
C VAL A 329 9.38 -6.25 8.76
N GLN A 330 8.91 -7.42 8.32
CA GLN A 330 9.10 -7.85 6.95
C GLN A 330 8.13 -7.12 6.02
N TYR A 331 8.62 -6.53 4.93
CA TYR A 331 7.78 -5.75 4.01
C TYR A 331 6.57 -6.51 3.49
N THR A 332 6.74 -7.78 3.11
CA THR A 332 5.68 -8.61 2.52
C THR A 332 4.53 -8.90 3.48
N ALA A 333 4.80 -8.95 4.78
CA ALA A 333 3.82 -9.25 5.82
C ALA A 333 3.33 -8.00 6.56
N GLY A 334 4.17 -6.97 6.67
CA GLY A 334 3.97 -5.86 7.59
C GLY A 334 3.83 -4.47 6.96
N CYS A 335 3.78 -4.34 5.63
CA CYS A 335 3.54 -3.01 5.03
C CYS A 335 2.08 -2.56 5.10
N GLU A 336 1.13 -3.43 5.46
CA GLU A 336 -0.30 -3.14 5.54
C GLU A 336 -0.88 -3.56 6.91
N GLY A 337 -2.05 -3.00 7.28
CA GLY A 337 -2.94 -3.53 8.33
C GLY A 337 -2.58 -3.25 9.79
N TRP A 338 -1.63 -2.35 10.09
CA TRP A 338 -1.34 -1.88 11.45
C TRP A 338 -0.79 -0.47 11.45
N ASN A 339 -0.80 0.19 12.60
CA ASN A 339 -0.32 1.55 12.78
C ASN A 339 0.55 1.63 14.03
N CYS A 340 1.53 2.53 14.02
CA CYS A 340 2.34 2.80 15.18
C CYS A 340 2.49 4.31 15.37
N ILE A 341 1.97 4.82 16.46
CA ILE A 341 2.17 6.20 16.90
C ILE A 341 3.06 6.28 18.15
N LYS A 342 3.80 5.20 18.44
CA LYS A 342 4.67 5.09 19.63
C LYS A 342 6.13 5.43 19.33
N THR A 343 6.47 5.65 18.05
CA THR A 343 7.80 6.09 17.61
C THR A 343 7.69 7.08 16.47
N ASP A 344 8.71 7.90 16.33
CA ASP A 344 8.95 8.84 15.25
C ASP A 344 9.95 8.32 14.20
N THR A 345 10.51 7.10 14.40
CA THR A 345 11.66 6.65 13.62
C THR A 345 11.41 5.31 12.92
N ILE A 346 11.70 5.29 11.62
CA ILE A 346 11.77 4.07 10.78
C ILE A 346 13.17 3.95 10.18
N ILE A 347 13.76 2.76 10.26
CA ILE A 347 14.98 2.39 9.56
C ILE A 347 14.63 1.39 8.46
N PHE A 348 14.94 1.72 7.23
CA PHE A 348 14.86 0.80 6.10
C PHE A 348 16.21 0.11 5.95
N TYR A 349 16.34 -1.10 6.51
CA TYR A 349 17.58 -1.89 6.46
C TYR A 349 17.99 -2.21 5.02
N SER A 350 17.02 -2.46 4.17
CA SER A 350 17.20 -2.56 2.72
C SER A 350 15.96 -2.04 1.99
N GLN A 351 16.10 -1.53 0.76
CA GLN A 351 14.97 -1.01 -0.01
C GLN A 351 14.12 -2.14 -0.59
N ASN A 352 12.79 -1.98 -0.59
CA ASN A 352 11.90 -2.87 -1.35
C ASN A 352 11.87 -2.46 -2.83
N TYR A 353 11.54 -3.40 -3.72
CA TYR A 353 11.42 -3.17 -5.16
C TYR A 353 10.16 -2.36 -5.55
N SER A 354 9.16 -2.34 -4.70
CA SER A 354 7.88 -1.71 -4.96
C SER A 354 7.79 -0.33 -4.32
N TYR A 355 7.53 0.69 -5.14
CA TYR A 355 7.26 2.04 -4.66
C TYR A 355 6.07 2.07 -3.70
N LYS A 356 4.97 1.36 -4.07
CA LYS A 356 3.77 1.26 -3.22
C LYS A 356 4.10 0.72 -1.83
N VAL A 357 4.88 -0.34 -1.75
CA VAL A 357 5.27 -0.98 -0.48
C VAL A 357 6.10 -0.03 0.39
N MET A 358 7.03 0.70 -0.22
CA MET A 358 7.83 1.71 0.49
C MET A 358 6.96 2.84 1.06
N GLU A 359 6.01 3.37 0.27
CA GLU A 359 5.09 4.40 0.74
C GLU A 359 4.16 3.91 1.86
N GLN A 360 3.68 2.67 1.77
CA GLN A 360 2.87 2.07 2.82
C GLN A 360 3.67 1.87 4.11
N ALA A 361 4.93 1.42 4.01
CA ALA A 361 5.81 1.27 5.16
C ALA A 361 6.09 2.62 5.86
N ARG A 362 6.36 3.69 5.10
CA ARG A 362 6.51 5.05 5.64
C ARG A 362 5.27 5.51 6.39
N GLY A 363 4.09 5.25 5.83
CA GLY A 363 2.83 5.62 6.43
C GLY A 363 2.47 4.88 7.73
N ARG A 364 3.31 3.95 8.23
CA ARG A 364 3.02 3.25 9.50
C ARG A 364 3.13 4.17 10.71
N ILE A 365 4.05 5.14 10.73
CA ILE A 365 4.20 6.12 11.82
C ILE A 365 3.57 7.47 11.49
N ASP A 366 3.43 7.80 10.21
CA ASP A 366 2.90 9.06 9.74
C ASP A 366 1.36 9.01 9.68
N ARG A 367 0.75 9.25 10.83
CA ARG A 367 -0.70 9.18 11.05
C ARG A 367 -1.24 10.51 11.55
N MET A 368 -2.51 10.80 11.27
CA MET A 368 -3.18 12.04 11.72
C MET A 368 -3.16 12.25 13.24
N ASN A 369 -3.11 11.15 14.00
CA ASN A 369 -3.08 11.16 15.46
C ASN A 369 -1.70 10.88 16.04
N THR A 370 -0.63 10.97 15.24
CA THR A 370 0.75 10.86 15.78
C THR A 370 1.05 12.04 16.71
N PRO A 371 1.67 11.80 17.87
CA PRO A 371 2.09 12.88 18.75
C PRO A 371 3.36 13.59 18.30
N TYR A 372 4.02 13.07 17.26
CA TYR A 372 5.31 13.57 16.77
C TYR A 372 5.09 14.58 15.63
N LYS A 373 5.82 15.68 15.69
CA LYS A 373 5.87 16.67 14.63
C LYS A 373 6.93 16.31 13.57
N ASP A 374 8.05 15.79 14.03
CA ASP A 374 9.18 15.38 13.19
C ASP A 374 9.23 13.86 13.12
N LEU A 375 9.35 13.32 11.90
CA LEU A 375 9.44 11.90 11.62
C LEU A 375 10.72 11.58 10.85
N TYR A 376 11.47 10.60 11.31
CA TYR A 376 12.79 10.25 10.80
C TYR A 376 12.77 8.94 10.01
N TYR A 377 13.30 8.98 8.81
CA TYR A 377 13.35 7.85 7.88
C TYR A 377 14.79 7.64 7.40
N TYR A 378 15.45 6.63 7.95
CA TYR A 378 16.81 6.28 7.60
C TYR A 378 16.83 5.16 6.56
N HIS A 379 17.54 5.38 5.46
CA HIS A 379 17.65 4.41 4.38
C HIS A 379 19.09 3.89 4.30
N LEU A 380 19.35 2.68 4.75
CA LEU A 380 20.64 2.03 4.57
C LEU A 380 20.79 1.61 3.11
N LYS A 381 21.76 2.18 2.42
CA LYS A 381 22.03 1.99 0.99
C LYS A 381 23.50 1.74 0.74
N SER A 382 23.81 1.22 -0.42
CA SER A 382 25.18 1.17 -0.93
C SER A 382 25.28 1.88 -2.28
N ARG A 383 26.50 2.11 -2.73
CA ARG A 383 26.76 2.58 -4.09
C ARG A 383 26.87 1.43 -5.10
N SER A 384 26.37 0.24 -4.77
CA SER A 384 26.30 -0.90 -5.68
C SER A 384 25.32 -0.62 -6.83
N GLY A 385 25.55 -1.24 -7.98
CA GLY A 385 24.69 -1.08 -9.14
C GLY A 385 23.21 -1.45 -8.88
N ILE A 386 22.97 -2.46 -8.02
CA ILE A 386 21.60 -2.88 -7.68
C ILE A 386 20.89 -1.86 -6.77
N ASP A 387 21.55 -1.37 -5.71
CA ASP A 387 20.94 -0.39 -4.80
C ASP A 387 20.66 0.94 -5.52
N LEU A 388 21.56 1.39 -6.40
CA LEU A 388 21.39 2.59 -7.20
C LEU A 388 20.21 2.44 -8.19
N ALA A 389 20.08 1.27 -8.82
CA ALA A 389 18.99 1.00 -9.77
C ALA A 389 17.63 0.93 -9.06
N ILE A 390 17.55 0.31 -7.87
CA ILE A 390 16.34 0.30 -7.04
C ILE A 390 15.99 1.74 -6.61
N SER A 391 16.95 2.49 -6.08
CA SER A 391 16.76 3.88 -5.65
C SER A 391 16.26 4.77 -6.79
N LYS A 392 16.79 4.58 -8.01
CA LYS A 392 16.32 5.30 -9.20
C LYS A 392 14.87 4.95 -9.53
N ALA A 393 14.52 3.67 -9.54
CA ALA A 393 13.15 3.25 -9.82
C ALA A 393 12.15 3.84 -8.81
N LEU A 394 12.49 3.79 -7.51
CA LEU A 394 11.65 4.33 -6.44
C LEU A 394 11.49 5.87 -6.53
N ARG A 395 12.56 6.59 -6.86
CA ARG A 395 12.52 8.05 -7.08
C ARG A 395 11.62 8.42 -8.27
N ASP A 396 11.63 7.60 -9.33
CA ASP A 396 10.76 7.75 -10.48
C ASP A 396 9.33 7.26 -10.20
N LYS A 397 8.98 6.92 -8.95
CA LYS A 397 7.71 6.33 -8.49
C LYS A 397 7.34 5.06 -9.27
N LYS A 398 8.33 4.22 -9.58
CA LYS A 398 8.19 2.96 -10.32
C LYS A 398 8.70 1.80 -9.50
N ASN A 399 8.21 0.60 -9.84
CA ASN A 399 8.75 -0.62 -9.28
C ASN A 399 10.05 -1.00 -10.01
N PHE A 400 11.05 -1.47 -9.25
CA PHE A 400 12.26 -2.03 -9.83
C PHE A 400 11.93 -3.36 -10.53
N ASN A 401 12.52 -3.56 -11.71
CA ASN A 401 12.29 -4.76 -12.50
C ASN A 401 13.62 -5.47 -12.79
N GLU A 402 13.80 -6.62 -12.17
CA GLU A 402 15.01 -7.45 -12.23
C GLU A 402 15.37 -7.85 -13.67
N SER A 403 14.40 -8.35 -14.44
CA SER A 403 14.61 -8.79 -15.82
C SER A 403 14.94 -7.66 -16.79
N ARG A 404 14.63 -6.42 -16.45
CA ARG A 404 15.03 -5.25 -17.23
C ARG A 404 16.43 -4.77 -16.88
N TRP A 405 16.81 -4.93 -15.64
CA TRP A 405 18.11 -4.50 -15.14
C TRP A 405 19.21 -5.49 -15.48
N VAL A 406 18.94 -6.77 -15.31
CA VAL A 406 19.87 -7.86 -15.69
C VAL A 406 19.71 -8.15 -17.18
N LYS A 407 20.75 -7.88 -17.96
CA LYS A 407 20.85 -8.36 -19.35
C LYS A 407 21.64 -9.67 -19.34
N PHE A 408 21.00 -10.76 -19.69
CA PHE A 408 21.66 -12.05 -19.92
C PHE A 408 22.17 -12.13 -21.34
#